data_44612c6429a31dbd8f2232e3cd20eca1
#
_entry.id   44612c6429a31dbd8f2232e3cd20eca1
#
_cell.length_a   1.000
_cell.length_b   1.000
_cell.length_c   1.000
_cell.angle_alpha   90.00
_cell.angle_beta   90.00
_cell.angle_gamma   90.00
#
_symmetry.space_group_name_H-M   'P 1'
#
loop_
_entity.id
_entity.type
_entity.pdbx_description
1 polymer ?
#
loop_
_entity_poly.entity_id
_entity_poly.type
_entity_poly.pdbx_seq_one_letter_code
_entity_poly.pdbx_strand_id
1 'polypeptide(L)'
;MLATRRLLFVLALLAGFLPAALRADPPGRVGRLTVLEGPVLLRMDRQDPGQAATVNWPIAAGAIVDTEPGSRAEIWVESSAIRLGSQTRLEFSTLDDDHVVLNLGQGAVSVTLRDNEAAQEIEAYTPNGRIRFDGPGRYRIDTGGGRTNVSVHSGSARVTGRDRSVPVGAGQAASID
;
A
#
# COMPACT_ATOMS: atom_id res chain seq x y z
N MET A 1 -27.57 -55.99 23.00
CA MET A 1 -26.27 -55.61 22.39
C MET A 1 -26.38 -54.92 21.01
N LEU A 2 -27.44 -55.08 20.21
CA LEU A 2 -27.57 -54.39 18.91
C LEU A 2 -28.00 -52.91 19.01
N ALA A 3 -28.76 -52.53 20.03
CA ALA A 3 -29.26 -51.17 20.21
C ALA A 3 -28.15 -50.18 20.61
N THR A 4 -27.21 -50.58 21.46
CA THR A 4 -26.06 -49.75 21.86
C THR A 4 -25.07 -49.50 20.73
N ARG A 5 -24.91 -50.44 19.80
CA ARG A 5 -24.05 -50.28 18.62
C ARG A 5 -24.63 -49.30 17.59
N ARG A 6 -25.93 -49.22 17.44
CA ARG A 6 -26.61 -48.28 16.56
C ARG A 6 -26.58 -46.85 17.11
N LEU A 7 -26.65 -46.67 18.43
CA LEU A 7 -26.57 -45.39 19.08
C LEU A 7 -25.17 -44.76 18.94
N LEU A 8 -24.10 -45.58 19.04
CA LEU A 8 -22.72 -45.15 18.85
C LEU A 8 -22.42 -44.72 17.39
N PHE A 9 -23.03 -45.40 16.41
CA PHE A 9 -22.88 -45.01 14.99
C PHE A 9 -23.57 -43.70 14.66
N VAL A 10 -24.73 -43.40 15.23
CA VAL A 10 -25.46 -42.14 15.03
C VAL A 10 -24.70 -40.99 15.72
N LEU A 11 -24.14 -41.21 16.90
CA LEU A 11 -23.33 -40.19 17.60
C LEU A 11 -22.01 -39.88 16.86
N ALA A 12 -21.39 -40.87 16.21
CA ALA A 12 -20.18 -40.68 15.40
C ALA A 12 -20.46 -39.92 14.09
N LEU A 13 -21.66 -40.06 13.50
CA LEU A 13 -22.06 -39.32 12.30
C LEU A 13 -22.38 -37.84 12.59
N LEU A 14 -22.87 -37.52 13.80
CA LEU A 14 -23.15 -36.13 14.21
C LEU A 14 -21.86 -35.35 14.54
N ALA A 15 -20.79 -36.02 14.95
CA ALA A 15 -19.51 -35.37 15.26
C ALA A 15 -18.74 -34.89 14.00
N GLY A 16 -19.13 -35.32 12.81
CA GLY A 16 -18.50 -34.96 11.54
C GLY A 16 -18.96 -33.60 10.94
N PHE A 17 -20.00 -32.97 11.49
CA PHE A 17 -20.54 -31.68 11.05
C PHE A 17 -20.14 -30.54 12.00
N LEU A 18 -18.87 -30.46 12.39
CA LEU A 18 -18.33 -29.21 12.89
C LEU A 18 -18.19 -28.28 11.68
N PRO A 19 -18.95 -27.15 11.60
CA PRO A 19 -18.68 -26.17 10.58
C PRO A 19 -17.23 -25.72 10.78
N ALA A 20 -16.39 -25.92 9.75
CA ALA A 20 -15.11 -25.25 9.70
C ALA A 20 -15.47 -23.75 9.84
N ALA A 21 -15.11 -23.14 10.96
CA ALA A 21 -15.24 -21.70 11.12
C ALA A 21 -14.42 -21.10 9.97
N LEU A 22 -15.12 -20.66 8.92
CA LEU A 22 -14.56 -19.78 7.91
C LEU A 22 -14.05 -18.58 8.70
N ARG A 23 -12.76 -18.55 8.98
CA ARG A 23 -12.11 -17.32 9.37
C ARG A 23 -12.30 -16.40 8.17
N ALA A 24 -13.30 -15.52 8.26
CA ALA A 24 -13.27 -14.33 7.44
C ALA A 24 -11.99 -13.62 7.84
N ASP A 25 -11.07 -13.44 6.89
CA ASP A 25 -9.97 -12.50 7.10
C ASP A 25 -10.60 -11.19 7.57
N PRO A 26 -10.06 -10.55 8.62
CA PRO A 26 -10.53 -9.23 9.02
C PRO A 26 -10.52 -8.34 7.78
N PRO A 27 -11.51 -7.45 7.62
CA PRO A 27 -11.53 -6.54 6.49
C PRO A 27 -10.21 -5.75 6.52
N GLY A 28 -9.33 -6.04 5.57
CA GLY A 28 -8.07 -5.36 5.44
C GLY A 28 -8.31 -3.86 5.31
N ARG A 29 -7.37 -3.06 5.79
CA ARG A 29 -7.37 -1.60 5.62
C ARG A 29 -7.63 -1.25 4.16
N VAL A 30 -8.47 -0.25 3.90
CA VAL A 30 -8.85 0.19 2.55
C VAL A 30 -8.50 1.65 2.39
N GLY A 31 -7.74 1.97 1.36
CA GLY A 31 -7.52 3.34 0.94
C GLY A 31 -8.72 3.88 0.16
N ARG A 32 -8.80 5.19 0.00
CA ARG A 32 -9.84 5.86 -0.77
C ARG A 32 -9.25 6.86 -1.74
N LEU A 33 -9.62 6.76 -2.99
CA LEU A 33 -9.27 7.72 -4.02
C LEU A 33 -10.13 8.98 -3.85
N THR A 34 -9.53 10.11 -3.51
CA THR A 34 -10.26 11.33 -3.10
C THR A 34 -10.18 12.45 -4.12
N VAL A 35 -9.08 12.54 -4.88
CA VAL A 35 -8.90 13.54 -5.92
C VAL A 35 -8.43 12.88 -7.19
N LEU A 36 -9.00 13.30 -8.32
CA LEU A 36 -8.57 12.96 -9.66
C LEU A 36 -8.54 14.22 -10.51
N GLU A 37 -7.39 14.48 -11.13
CA GLU A 37 -7.21 15.50 -12.13
C GLU A 37 -6.60 14.86 -13.37
N GLY A 38 -7.31 14.94 -14.50
CA GLY A 38 -6.94 14.27 -15.76
C GLY A 38 -7.18 12.74 -15.73
N PRO A 39 -6.76 12.02 -16.78
CA PRO A 39 -6.94 10.58 -16.88
C PRO A 39 -6.09 9.80 -15.87
N VAL A 40 -6.75 8.94 -15.12
CA VAL A 40 -6.13 8.01 -14.15
C VAL A 40 -6.71 6.62 -14.38
N LEU A 41 -5.86 5.62 -14.48
CA LEU A 41 -6.23 4.23 -14.63
C LEU A 41 -6.07 3.51 -13.30
N LEU A 42 -7.07 2.73 -12.90
CA LEU A 42 -7.01 1.85 -11.74
C LEU A 42 -7.07 0.40 -12.19
N ARG A 43 -6.16 -0.41 -11.67
CA ARG A 43 -6.15 -1.86 -11.77
C ARG A 43 -6.30 -2.47 -10.40
N MET A 44 -7.06 -3.54 -10.28
CA MET A 44 -7.24 -4.23 -9.00
C MET A 44 -6.08 -5.20 -8.69
N ASP A 45 -5.37 -5.62 -9.73
CA ASP A 45 -4.16 -6.43 -9.65
C ASP A 45 -3.31 -6.28 -10.94
N ARG A 46 -2.21 -7.04 -11.03
CA ARG A 46 -1.29 -6.99 -12.18
C ARG A 46 -1.84 -7.60 -13.47
N GLN A 47 -2.86 -8.46 -13.40
CA GLN A 47 -3.53 -9.08 -14.55
C GLN A 47 -4.73 -8.26 -15.05
N ASP A 48 -5.25 -7.37 -14.22
CA ASP A 48 -6.36 -6.48 -14.57
C ASP A 48 -5.94 -5.54 -15.73
N PRO A 49 -6.68 -5.47 -16.85
CA PRO A 49 -6.41 -4.51 -17.91
C PRO A 49 -6.52 -3.06 -17.43
N GLY A 50 -7.26 -2.83 -16.36
CA GLY A 50 -7.50 -1.51 -15.77
C GLY A 50 -8.71 -0.81 -16.35
N GLN A 51 -9.22 0.13 -15.61
CA GLN A 51 -10.37 0.95 -15.95
C GLN A 51 -10.16 2.40 -15.50
N ALA A 52 -10.88 3.34 -16.10
CA ALA A 52 -10.83 4.73 -15.68
C ALA A 52 -11.25 4.85 -14.21
N ALA A 53 -10.37 5.42 -13.40
CA ALA A 53 -10.63 5.60 -11.98
C ALA A 53 -11.73 6.64 -11.73
N THR A 54 -12.48 6.46 -10.66
CA THR A 54 -13.47 7.42 -10.19
C THR A 54 -13.21 7.82 -8.73
N VAL A 55 -13.61 9.03 -8.36
CA VAL A 55 -13.52 9.52 -6.98
C VAL A 55 -14.34 8.61 -6.05
N ASN A 56 -13.88 8.44 -4.84
CA ASN A 56 -14.40 7.54 -3.81
C ASN A 56 -14.21 6.04 -4.09
N TRP A 57 -13.45 5.68 -5.11
CA TRP A 57 -13.12 4.28 -5.36
C TRP A 57 -12.24 3.70 -4.23
N PRO A 58 -12.55 2.50 -3.73
CA PRO A 58 -11.72 1.84 -2.73
C PRO A 58 -10.41 1.35 -3.35
N ILE A 59 -9.32 1.53 -2.62
CA ILE A 59 -7.99 1.00 -2.94
C ILE A 59 -7.70 -0.12 -1.95
N ALA A 60 -7.51 -1.33 -2.44
CA ALA A 60 -7.17 -2.50 -1.64
C ALA A 60 -5.72 -2.97 -1.94
N ALA A 61 -5.25 -3.95 -1.19
CA ALA A 61 -3.98 -4.60 -1.48
C ALA A 61 -3.97 -5.18 -2.90
N GLY A 62 -2.85 -5.02 -3.62
CA GLY A 62 -2.67 -5.39 -5.02
C GLY A 62 -3.07 -4.30 -6.02
N ALA A 63 -3.81 -3.27 -5.61
CA ALA A 63 -4.26 -2.20 -6.52
C ALA A 63 -3.08 -1.39 -7.07
N ILE A 64 -3.18 -1.05 -8.36
CA ILE A 64 -2.21 -0.22 -9.07
C ILE A 64 -2.92 1.01 -9.62
N VAL A 65 -2.37 2.18 -9.33
CA VAL A 65 -2.86 3.47 -9.82
C VAL A 65 -1.84 4.04 -10.80
N ASP A 66 -2.27 4.26 -12.04
CA ASP A 66 -1.47 4.87 -13.10
C ASP A 66 -2.03 6.26 -13.44
N THR A 67 -1.22 7.30 -13.33
CA THR A 67 -1.57 8.64 -13.80
C THR A 67 -0.95 8.92 -15.16
N GLU A 68 -1.73 9.46 -16.08
CA GLU A 68 -1.28 9.88 -17.41
C GLU A 68 -0.48 11.20 -17.38
N PRO A 69 0.15 11.63 -18.48
CA PRO A 69 0.80 12.94 -18.57
C PRO A 69 -0.13 14.09 -18.16
N GLY A 70 0.33 14.92 -17.23
CA GLY A 70 -0.44 16.06 -16.70
C GLY A 70 -1.50 15.71 -15.66
N SER A 71 -1.70 14.43 -15.39
CA SER A 71 -2.70 13.94 -14.42
C SER A 71 -2.16 13.89 -12.99
N ARG A 72 -3.08 13.86 -12.03
CA ARG A 72 -2.80 13.72 -10.60
C ARG A 72 -3.88 12.90 -9.92
N ALA A 73 -3.49 12.24 -8.83
CA ALA A 73 -4.43 11.53 -7.95
C ALA A 73 -4.06 11.75 -6.48
N GLU A 74 -5.05 11.73 -5.61
CA GLU A 74 -4.84 11.68 -4.16
C GLU A 74 -5.58 10.48 -3.57
N ILE A 75 -4.88 9.73 -2.75
CA ILE A 75 -5.40 8.56 -2.05
C ILE A 75 -5.19 8.79 -0.56
N TRP A 76 -6.25 8.59 0.21
CA TRP A 76 -6.17 8.59 1.67
C TRP A 76 -6.19 7.15 2.18
N VAL A 77 -5.25 6.86 3.06
CA VAL A 77 -5.23 5.66 3.89
C VAL A 77 -5.27 6.15 5.33
N GLU A 78 -6.42 6.03 5.97
CA GLU A 78 -6.69 6.61 7.30
C GLU A 78 -6.31 8.09 7.40
N SER A 79 -5.33 8.45 8.26
CA SER A 79 -4.83 9.81 8.45
C SER A 79 -3.79 10.25 7.41
N SER A 80 -3.33 9.32 6.56
CA SER A 80 -2.23 9.53 5.63
C SER A 80 -2.71 9.90 4.24
N ALA A 81 -2.10 10.90 3.62
CA ALA A 81 -2.38 11.30 2.25
C ALA A 81 -1.22 10.94 1.32
N ILE A 82 -1.53 10.22 0.24
CA ILE A 82 -0.59 9.77 -0.79
C ILE A 82 -1.00 10.44 -2.10
N ARG A 83 -0.16 11.34 -2.63
CA ARG A 83 -0.42 12.14 -3.83
C ARG A 83 0.49 11.69 -4.95
N LEU A 84 -0.10 11.27 -6.05
CA LEU A 84 0.60 10.87 -7.27
C LEU A 84 0.71 12.09 -8.20
N GLY A 85 1.91 12.31 -8.71
CA GLY A 85 2.17 13.28 -9.78
C GLY A 85 1.85 12.74 -11.16
N SER A 86 2.27 13.48 -12.18
CA SER A 86 2.14 13.07 -13.59
C SER A 86 2.97 11.83 -13.91
N GLN A 87 2.48 10.97 -14.80
CA GLN A 87 3.17 9.78 -15.30
C GLN A 87 3.68 8.85 -14.18
N THR A 88 2.86 8.67 -13.17
CA THR A 88 3.21 7.89 -11.97
C THR A 88 2.51 6.55 -11.97
N ARG A 89 3.27 5.48 -11.70
CA ARG A 89 2.75 4.15 -11.40
C ARG A 89 3.03 3.80 -9.94
N LEU A 90 1.97 3.65 -9.16
CA LEU A 90 2.03 3.26 -7.75
C LEU A 90 1.19 2.01 -7.51
N GLU A 91 1.80 0.98 -6.93
CA GLU A 91 1.13 -0.24 -6.47
C GLU A 91 1.06 -0.26 -4.95
N PHE A 92 -0.08 -0.60 -4.40
CA PHE A 92 -0.29 -0.90 -2.99
C PHE A 92 -0.11 -2.41 -2.79
N SER A 93 1.13 -2.89 -2.70
CA SER A 93 1.39 -4.34 -2.63
C SER A 93 0.93 -4.98 -1.33
N THR A 94 0.93 -4.21 -0.25
CA THR A 94 0.34 -4.57 1.04
C THR A 94 -0.51 -3.41 1.52
N LEU A 95 -1.69 -3.71 2.03
CA LEU A 95 -2.59 -2.75 2.65
C LEU A 95 -3.45 -3.53 3.63
N ASP A 96 -2.94 -3.71 4.82
CA ASP A 96 -3.59 -4.39 5.94
C ASP A 96 -3.52 -3.52 7.21
N ASP A 97 -3.98 -4.05 8.33
CA ASP A 97 -4.10 -3.29 9.58
C ASP A 97 -2.74 -2.90 10.17
N ASP A 98 -1.67 -3.63 9.84
CA ASP A 98 -0.33 -3.44 10.41
C ASP A 98 0.65 -2.78 9.43
N HIS A 99 0.44 -2.93 8.09
CA HIS A 99 1.41 -2.52 7.10
C HIS A 99 0.78 -1.93 5.83
N VAL A 100 1.41 -0.87 5.34
CA VAL A 100 1.14 -0.29 4.03
C VAL A 100 2.42 -0.24 3.23
N VAL A 101 2.50 -1.05 2.18
CA VAL A 101 3.67 -1.12 1.30
C VAL A 101 3.36 -0.51 -0.06
N LEU A 102 4.04 0.58 -0.37
CA LEU A 102 3.92 1.34 -1.60
C LEU A 102 5.06 0.98 -2.55
N ASN A 103 4.75 0.47 -3.74
CA ASN A 103 5.75 0.23 -4.79
C ASN A 103 5.63 1.32 -5.86
N LEU A 104 6.53 2.28 -5.85
CA LEU A 104 6.63 3.32 -6.86
C LEU A 104 7.51 2.84 -8.01
N GLY A 105 6.90 2.39 -9.11
CA GLY A 105 7.62 1.88 -10.29
C GLY A 105 8.23 3.00 -11.12
N GLN A 106 7.53 4.12 -11.25
CA GLN A 106 7.97 5.33 -11.97
C GLN A 106 7.19 6.54 -11.52
N GLY A 107 7.72 7.73 -11.80
CA GLY A 107 7.05 9.00 -11.55
C GLY A 107 7.33 9.55 -10.16
N ALA A 108 6.36 10.23 -9.57
CA ALA A 108 6.52 10.96 -8.32
C ALA A 108 5.35 10.75 -7.37
N VAL A 109 5.66 10.49 -6.11
CA VAL A 109 4.68 10.43 -5.03
C VAL A 109 5.06 11.36 -3.89
N SER A 110 4.07 12.05 -3.32
CA SER A 110 4.22 12.78 -2.06
C SER A 110 3.40 12.10 -0.98
N VAL A 111 4.03 11.78 0.15
CA VAL A 111 3.42 11.12 1.29
C VAL A 111 3.37 12.12 2.45
N THR A 112 2.18 12.28 3.03
CA THR A 112 1.97 13.09 4.24
C THR A 112 1.49 12.17 5.35
N LEU A 113 2.29 12.05 6.41
CA LEU A 113 2.02 11.24 7.58
C LEU A 113 1.73 12.16 8.76
N ARG A 114 0.62 11.93 9.47
CA ARG A 114 0.17 12.83 10.55
C ARG A 114 0.59 12.37 11.93
N ASP A 115 0.85 11.08 12.10
CA ASP A 115 1.18 10.47 13.39
C ASP A 115 2.33 9.46 13.27
N ASN A 116 2.82 8.98 14.41
CA ASN A 116 3.93 8.03 14.48
C ASN A 116 3.52 6.61 14.06
N GLU A 117 2.27 6.23 14.24
CA GLU A 117 1.74 4.93 13.87
C GLU A 117 1.81 4.78 12.35
N ALA A 118 1.23 5.73 11.61
CA ALA A 118 1.31 5.77 10.15
C ALA A 118 2.77 5.76 9.64
N ALA A 119 3.70 6.42 10.33
CA ALA A 119 5.10 6.43 9.94
C ALA A 119 5.80 5.08 10.14
N GLN A 120 5.37 4.29 11.13
CA GLN A 120 5.91 2.94 11.37
C GLN A 120 5.33 1.88 10.44
N GLU A 121 4.09 2.05 10.03
CA GLU A 121 3.34 1.11 9.20
C GLU A 121 3.58 1.30 7.70
N ILE A 122 3.82 2.56 7.26
CA ILE A 122 3.96 2.88 5.84
C ILE A 122 5.42 2.85 5.42
N GLU A 123 5.72 2.11 4.37
CA GLU A 123 7.02 2.14 3.72
C GLU A 123 6.88 2.17 2.20
N ALA A 124 7.90 2.70 1.51
CA ALA A 124 7.92 2.80 0.08
C ALA A 124 9.12 2.08 -0.52
N TYR A 125 8.88 1.39 -1.63
CA TYR A 125 9.89 0.76 -2.46
C TYR A 125 9.94 1.41 -3.84
N THR A 126 11.12 1.47 -4.39
CA THR A 126 11.40 1.89 -5.74
C THR A 126 12.35 0.88 -6.40
N PRO A 127 12.59 0.92 -7.72
CA PRO A 127 13.57 0.07 -8.37
C PRO A 127 15.00 0.19 -7.79
N ASN A 128 15.32 1.32 -7.15
CA ASN A 128 16.66 1.61 -6.64
C ASN A 128 16.80 1.36 -5.13
N GLY A 129 15.70 1.18 -4.38
CA GLY A 129 15.81 0.93 -2.95
C GLY A 129 14.52 1.15 -2.17
N ARG A 130 14.67 1.20 -0.85
CA ARG A 130 13.58 1.29 0.13
C ARG A 130 13.66 2.58 0.92
N ILE A 131 12.51 3.15 1.19
CA ILE A 131 12.32 4.34 2.01
C ILE A 131 11.45 3.98 3.21
N ARG A 132 11.96 4.20 4.41
CA ARG A 132 11.22 4.13 5.67
C ARG A 132 11.08 5.53 6.25
N PHE A 133 9.92 5.81 6.81
CA PHE A 133 9.64 7.08 7.46
C PHE A 133 9.90 6.91 8.97
N ASP A 134 10.73 7.79 9.55
CA ASP A 134 11.09 7.70 10.97
C ASP A 134 10.15 8.54 11.86
N GLY A 135 9.12 9.19 11.29
CA GLY A 135 8.13 9.98 12.03
C GLY A 135 7.11 10.67 11.13
N PRO A 136 6.14 11.39 11.73
CA PRO A 136 5.19 12.19 10.99
C PRO A 136 5.90 13.28 10.20
N GLY A 137 5.36 13.60 9.01
CA GLY A 137 6.02 14.55 8.13
C GLY A 137 5.47 14.60 6.72
N ARG A 138 6.19 15.29 5.86
CA ARG A 138 5.91 15.40 4.43
C ARG A 138 7.13 15.00 3.63
N TYR A 139 6.94 14.02 2.79
CA TYR A 139 7.98 13.34 2.03
C TYR A 139 7.64 13.36 0.56
N ARG A 140 8.63 13.47 -0.31
CA ARG A 140 8.49 13.33 -1.74
C ARG A 140 9.50 12.33 -2.27
N ILE A 141 9.03 11.41 -3.10
CA ILE A 141 9.84 10.39 -3.76
C ILE A 141 9.60 10.53 -5.25
N ASP A 142 10.68 10.74 -6.00
CA ASP A 142 10.68 10.80 -7.45
C ASP A 142 11.56 9.67 -7.99
N THR A 143 11.04 8.83 -8.89
CA THR A 143 11.82 7.75 -9.51
C THR A 143 11.68 7.74 -11.03
N GLY A 144 12.82 7.58 -11.71
CA GLY A 144 12.91 7.57 -13.16
C GLY A 144 14.35 7.68 -13.62
N GLY A 145 14.63 7.25 -14.87
CA GLY A 145 15.97 7.33 -15.43
C GLY A 145 17.03 6.53 -14.65
N GLY A 146 16.64 5.43 -13.97
CA GLY A 146 17.55 4.59 -13.17
C GLY A 146 17.90 5.17 -11.81
N ARG A 147 17.24 6.23 -11.35
CA ARG A 147 17.52 6.93 -10.10
C ARG A 147 16.27 7.21 -9.30
N THR A 148 16.40 7.17 -7.98
CA THR A 148 15.37 7.61 -7.05
C THR A 148 15.89 8.79 -6.23
N ASN A 149 15.12 9.87 -6.17
CA ASN A 149 15.36 11.04 -5.33
C ASN A 149 14.31 11.07 -4.22
N VAL A 150 14.75 11.25 -2.99
CA VAL A 150 13.89 11.39 -1.81
C VAL A 150 14.14 12.74 -1.18
N SER A 151 13.09 13.57 -1.06
CA SER A 151 13.15 14.87 -0.42
C SER A 151 12.25 14.88 0.82
N VAL A 152 12.78 15.31 1.95
CA VAL A 152 12.07 15.42 3.22
C VAL A 152 11.76 16.90 3.49
N HIS A 153 10.49 17.29 3.39
CA HIS A 153 10.06 18.65 3.72
C HIS A 153 9.93 18.85 5.23
N SER A 154 9.42 17.84 5.92
CA SER A 154 9.34 17.79 7.39
C SER A 154 9.40 16.34 7.85
N GLY A 155 9.85 16.09 9.08
CA GLY A 155 10.10 14.77 9.61
C GLY A 155 11.50 14.26 9.29
N SER A 156 11.67 12.94 9.27
CA SER A 156 12.90 12.26 8.88
C SER A 156 12.59 10.92 8.23
N ALA A 157 13.46 10.49 7.33
CA ALA A 157 13.33 9.23 6.63
C ALA A 157 14.68 8.53 6.53
N ARG A 158 14.65 7.22 6.34
CA ARG A 158 15.82 6.39 6.05
C ARG A 158 15.73 5.85 4.64
N VAL A 159 16.70 6.22 3.82
CA VAL A 159 16.78 5.81 2.41
C VAL A 159 17.85 4.74 2.29
N THR A 160 17.45 3.54 1.88
CA THR A 160 18.32 2.37 1.76
C THR A 160 18.42 1.96 0.29
N GLY A 161 19.60 2.14 -0.30
CA GLY A 161 19.98 1.61 -1.61
C GLY A 161 20.70 0.26 -1.49
N ARG A 162 21.42 -0.13 -2.54
CA ARG A 162 22.15 -1.42 -2.58
C ARG A 162 23.20 -1.54 -1.48
N ASP A 163 24.05 -0.52 -1.34
CA ASP A 163 25.28 -0.61 -0.56
C ASP A 163 25.27 0.24 0.71
N ARG A 164 24.25 1.08 0.87
CA ARG A 164 24.21 2.02 2.00
C ARG A 164 22.79 2.40 2.39
N SER A 165 22.66 2.78 3.65
CA SER A 165 21.46 3.38 4.21
C SER A 165 21.81 4.77 4.76
N VAL A 166 21.04 5.78 4.36
CA VAL A 166 21.30 7.17 4.68
C VAL A 166 20.09 7.76 5.39
N PRO A 167 20.25 8.38 6.57
CA PRO A 167 19.20 9.19 7.18
C PRO A 167 19.05 10.51 6.40
N VAL A 168 17.80 10.95 6.20
CA VAL A 168 17.46 12.20 5.52
C VAL A 168 16.51 12.99 6.41
N GLY A 169 16.96 14.13 6.91
CA GLY A 169 16.19 15.01 7.80
C GLY A 169 15.41 16.06 7.04
N ALA A 170 14.62 16.85 7.79
CA ALA A 170 13.83 17.96 7.25
C ALA A 170 14.70 18.95 6.45
N GLY A 171 14.22 19.36 5.27
CA GLY A 171 14.93 20.23 4.34
C GLY A 171 16.06 19.56 3.55
N GLN A 172 16.29 18.26 3.73
CA GLN A 172 17.33 17.51 3.04
C GLN A 172 16.75 16.62 1.92
N ALA A 173 17.66 16.18 1.05
CA ALA A 173 17.34 15.20 0.02
C ALA A 173 18.49 14.18 -0.12
N ALA A 174 18.14 12.96 -0.56
CA ALA A 174 19.08 11.91 -0.93
C ALA A 174 18.74 11.35 -2.30
N SER A 175 19.75 10.86 -3.01
CA SER A 175 19.62 10.18 -4.29
C SER A 175 20.26 8.79 -4.21
N ILE A 176 19.59 7.78 -4.76
CA ILE A 176 20.05 6.40 -4.90
C ILE A 176 19.86 5.92 -6.35
N ASP A 177 20.79 5.10 -6.84
CA ASP A 177 20.91 4.53 -8.19
C ASP A 177 21.31 3.05 -8.16
#